data_3d5b9f0421f711918bc6f4ccb7e08dc6
#
_entry.id   3d5b9f0421f711918bc6f4ccb7e08dc6
#
_cell.length_a   1.000
_cell.length_b   1.000
_cell.length_c   1.000
_cell.angle_alpha   90.00
_cell.angle_beta   90.00
_cell.angle_gamma   90.00
#
_symmetry.space_group_name_H-M   'P 1'
#
loop_
_entity.id
_entity.type
_entity.pdbx_description
1 polymer ?
#
loop_
_entity_poly.entity_id
_entity_poly.type
_entity_poly.pdbx_seq_one_letter_code
_entity_poly.pdbx_strand_id
1 'polypeptide(L)'
;GIATETAALVMELEGSGVLLADTRKTTPGLRELEKYAVRCGGGVNHRMGLDDAAMLKENHLAWAGGVSAAIKAVRAEAPWPSRVIVEAETAEEARAAVAAGADGVLLDEFTPAELIGLVPQLRSEAKARLSGSPVVLEASGIQPADLRAYAATGIDLISTSAPMTRSSWLDLSMRFTPAGR
;
A
#
# COMPACT_ATOMS: atom_id res chain seq x y z
N GLY A 1 -1.89 1.61 -21.28
CA GLY A 1 -1.80 2.55 -20.14
C GLY A 1 -1.67 1.82 -18.82
N ILE A 2 -2.51 2.15 -17.84
CA ILE A 2 -2.36 1.70 -16.43
C ILE A 2 -2.21 0.19 -16.29
N ALA A 3 -3.09 -0.63 -16.89
CA ALA A 3 -3.01 -2.09 -16.78
C ALA A 3 -1.69 -2.65 -17.32
N THR A 4 -1.19 -2.12 -18.45
CA THR A 4 0.09 -2.54 -19.03
C THR A 4 1.27 -2.19 -18.15
N GLU A 5 1.28 -0.98 -17.61
CA GLU A 5 2.31 -0.52 -16.67
C GLU A 5 2.28 -1.34 -15.38
N THR A 6 1.09 -1.58 -14.84
CA THR A 6 0.93 -2.45 -13.67
C THR A 6 1.48 -3.85 -13.93
N ALA A 7 1.16 -4.46 -15.08
CA ALA A 7 1.64 -5.79 -15.43
C ALA A 7 3.17 -5.85 -15.49
N ALA A 8 3.81 -4.82 -16.05
CA ALA A 8 5.26 -4.75 -16.09
C ALA A 8 5.87 -4.71 -14.67
N LEU A 9 5.31 -3.93 -13.76
CA LEU A 9 5.78 -3.85 -12.38
C LEU A 9 5.50 -5.16 -11.59
N VAL A 10 4.36 -5.81 -11.83
CA VAL A 10 4.03 -7.10 -11.20
C VAL A 10 5.01 -8.19 -11.64
N MET A 11 5.43 -8.19 -12.89
CA MET A 11 6.46 -9.12 -13.40
C MET A 11 7.80 -8.97 -12.66
N GLU A 12 8.16 -7.75 -12.24
CA GLU A 12 9.37 -7.53 -11.44
C GLU A 12 9.29 -8.18 -10.04
N LEU A 13 8.08 -8.45 -9.55
CA LEU A 13 7.83 -9.08 -8.25
C LEU A 13 7.56 -10.58 -8.35
N GLU A 14 7.56 -11.15 -9.56
CA GLU A 14 7.23 -12.56 -9.77
C GLU A 14 8.15 -13.49 -8.96
N GLY A 15 7.55 -14.48 -8.30
CA GLY A 15 8.27 -15.44 -7.46
C GLY A 15 8.67 -14.95 -6.07
N SER A 16 8.52 -13.65 -5.76
CA SER A 16 8.86 -13.09 -4.44
C SER A 16 7.77 -13.30 -3.39
N GLY A 17 6.52 -13.47 -3.80
CA GLY A 17 5.35 -13.49 -2.93
C GLY A 17 4.85 -12.09 -2.51
N VAL A 18 5.56 -11.02 -2.89
CA VAL A 18 5.17 -9.64 -2.62
C VAL A 18 4.12 -9.17 -3.62
N LEU A 19 3.07 -8.50 -3.13
CA LEU A 19 2.02 -7.94 -3.97
C LEU A 19 2.28 -6.48 -4.30
N LEU A 20 1.89 -6.06 -5.51
CA LEU A 20 1.90 -4.65 -5.91
C LEU A 20 0.51 -4.05 -5.68
N ALA A 21 0.43 -2.99 -4.87
CA ALA A 21 -0.79 -2.25 -4.60
C ALA A 21 -0.78 -0.87 -5.26
N ASP A 22 -1.97 -0.40 -5.58
CA ASP A 22 -2.20 1.00 -5.95
C ASP A 22 -2.25 1.93 -4.73
N THR A 23 -2.56 3.18 -4.98
CA THR A 23 -2.76 4.21 -3.95
C THR A 23 -4.05 5.00 -4.22
N ARG A 24 -4.32 6.01 -3.39
CA ARG A 24 -5.38 6.99 -3.63
C ARG A 24 -4.94 8.19 -4.51
N LYS A 25 -3.71 8.19 -5.00
CA LYS A 25 -3.19 9.21 -5.92
C LYS A 25 -3.68 8.91 -7.34
N THR A 26 -4.94 9.21 -7.59
CA THR A 26 -5.68 8.91 -8.83
C THR A 26 -6.20 10.19 -9.48
N THR A 27 -6.50 10.14 -10.76
CA THR A 27 -7.15 11.26 -11.47
C THR A 27 -8.52 11.55 -10.83
N PRO A 28 -8.86 12.83 -10.55
CA PRO A 28 -10.16 13.17 -10.01
C PRO A 28 -11.32 12.59 -10.84
N GLY A 29 -12.23 11.90 -10.16
CA GLY A 29 -13.40 11.25 -10.78
C GLY A 29 -13.13 9.92 -11.49
N LEU A 30 -11.87 9.49 -11.64
CA LEU A 30 -11.52 8.26 -12.36
C LEU A 30 -10.98 7.13 -11.45
N ARG A 31 -11.02 7.28 -10.14
CA ARG A 31 -10.41 6.32 -9.20
C ARG A 31 -10.87 4.89 -9.39
N GLU A 32 -12.16 4.67 -9.57
CA GLU A 32 -12.70 3.33 -9.75
C GLU A 32 -12.16 2.67 -11.02
N LEU A 33 -12.11 3.42 -12.13
CA LEU A 33 -11.59 2.92 -13.39
C LEU A 33 -10.07 2.68 -13.34
N GLU A 34 -9.32 3.58 -12.73
CA GLU A 34 -7.87 3.44 -12.60
C GLU A 34 -7.50 2.26 -11.71
N LYS A 35 -8.17 2.09 -10.56
CA LYS A 35 -7.98 0.96 -9.67
C LYS A 35 -8.44 -0.37 -10.29
N TYR A 36 -9.50 -0.36 -11.08
CA TYR A 36 -9.89 -1.51 -11.88
C TYR A 36 -8.80 -1.89 -12.90
N ALA A 37 -8.22 -0.89 -13.58
CA ALA A 37 -7.11 -1.13 -14.51
C ALA A 37 -5.87 -1.72 -13.82
N VAL A 38 -5.56 -1.31 -12.59
CA VAL A 38 -4.49 -1.93 -11.78
C VAL A 38 -4.77 -3.41 -11.55
N ARG A 39 -6.00 -3.78 -11.20
CA ARG A 39 -6.38 -5.20 -11.07
C ARG A 39 -6.26 -5.97 -12.36
N CYS A 40 -6.64 -5.38 -13.48
CA CYS A 40 -6.44 -5.98 -14.81
C CYS A 40 -4.97 -6.24 -15.14
N GLY A 41 -4.05 -5.47 -14.57
CA GLY A 41 -2.61 -5.65 -14.68
C GLY A 41 -2.01 -6.65 -13.69
N GLY A 42 -2.83 -7.28 -12.84
CA GLY A 42 -2.35 -8.24 -11.83
C GLY A 42 -1.98 -7.63 -10.49
N GLY A 43 -2.14 -6.32 -10.31
CA GLY A 43 -1.98 -5.65 -9.03
C GLY A 43 -3.18 -5.86 -8.10
N VAL A 44 -3.05 -5.41 -6.86
CA VAL A 44 -4.13 -5.39 -5.86
C VAL A 44 -4.53 -3.96 -5.55
N ASN A 45 -5.76 -3.77 -5.08
CA ASN A 45 -6.17 -2.44 -4.65
C ASN A 45 -5.86 -2.22 -3.17
N HIS A 46 -5.22 -1.10 -2.87
CA HIS A 46 -5.25 -0.49 -1.56
C HIS A 46 -6.65 0.13 -1.32
N ARG A 47 -6.91 0.67 -0.12
CA ARG A 47 -8.22 1.25 0.21
C ARG A 47 -8.73 2.19 -0.88
N MET A 48 -10.05 2.12 -1.14
CA MET A 48 -10.72 2.91 -2.17
C MET A 48 -10.97 4.35 -1.71
N GLY A 49 -11.31 4.51 -0.44
CA GLY A 49 -11.69 5.78 0.15
C GLY A 49 -11.03 6.06 1.50
N LEU A 50 -11.78 6.74 2.35
CA LEU A 50 -11.42 6.99 3.74
C LEU A 50 -12.29 6.17 4.71
N ASP A 51 -13.26 5.46 4.17
CA ASP A 51 -14.32 4.74 4.85
C ASP A 51 -14.16 3.22 4.83
N ASP A 52 -13.23 2.68 4.04
CA ASP A 52 -13.00 1.24 3.91
C ASP A 52 -11.80 0.72 4.73
N ALA A 53 -10.88 1.60 5.13
CA ALA A 53 -9.82 1.30 6.09
C ALA A 53 -9.27 2.59 6.72
N ALA A 54 -8.95 2.54 8.00
CA ALA A 54 -8.26 3.63 8.69
C ALA A 54 -6.75 3.59 8.35
N MET A 55 -6.18 4.73 8.00
CA MET A 55 -4.74 4.90 7.85
C MET A 55 -4.28 6.09 8.69
N LEU A 56 -3.47 5.80 9.67
CA LEU A 56 -2.89 6.78 10.58
C LEU A 56 -1.55 7.22 10.03
N LYS A 57 -1.37 8.52 9.94
CA LYS A 57 -0.17 9.19 9.43
C LYS A 57 0.40 10.12 10.49
N GLU A 58 1.58 10.70 10.23
CA GLU A 58 2.33 11.58 11.11
C GLU A 58 1.44 12.60 11.86
N ASN A 59 0.56 13.29 11.15
CA ASN A 59 -0.33 14.29 11.74
C ASN A 59 -1.38 13.68 12.67
N HIS A 60 -1.90 12.49 12.36
CA HIS A 60 -2.84 11.78 13.22
C HIS A 60 -2.14 11.28 14.49
N LEU A 61 -0.91 10.78 14.36
CA LEU A 61 -0.10 10.31 15.49
C LEU A 61 0.26 11.46 16.43
N ALA A 62 0.69 12.59 15.86
CA ALA A 62 1.02 13.80 16.64
C ALA A 62 -0.22 14.33 17.41
N TRP A 63 -1.38 14.40 16.73
CA TRP A 63 -2.59 14.90 17.36
C TRP A 63 -3.11 13.98 18.47
N ALA A 64 -3.02 12.67 18.26
CA ALA A 64 -3.48 11.70 19.27
C ALA A 64 -2.54 11.52 20.46
N GLY A 65 -1.32 12.04 20.40
CA GLY A 65 -0.29 11.85 21.41
C GLY A 65 0.51 10.56 21.27
N GLY A 66 0.64 10.04 20.05
CA GLY A 66 1.46 8.90 19.67
C GLY A 66 0.71 7.72 19.08
N VAL A 67 1.46 6.75 18.59
CA VAL A 67 0.96 5.59 17.82
C VAL A 67 -0.10 4.80 18.60
N SER A 68 0.20 4.42 19.84
CA SER A 68 -0.70 3.60 20.67
C SER A 68 -2.02 4.31 20.96
N ALA A 69 -1.97 5.61 21.28
CA ALA A 69 -3.16 6.41 21.54
C ALA A 69 -4.03 6.56 20.29
N ALA A 70 -3.40 6.79 19.13
CA ALA A 70 -4.08 6.89 17.85
C ALA A 70 -4.81 5.60 17.47
N ILE A 71 -4.14 4.44 17.57
CA ILE A 71 -4.75 3.14 17.29
C ILE A 71 -5.93 2.89 18.24
N LYS A 72 -5.77 3.15 19.52
CA LYS A 72 -6.82 2.97 20.53
C LYS A 72 -8.05 3.84 20.21
N ALA A 73 -7.84 5.10 19.85
CA ALA A 73 -8.93 6.01 19.50
C ALA A 73 -9.70 5.53 18.27
N VAL A 74 -8.99 5.11 17.20
CA VAL A 74 -9.63 4.58 15.99
C VAL A 74 -10.40 3.29 16.29
N ARG A 75 -9.82 2.36 17.08
CA ARG A 75 -10.49 1.09 17.42
C ARG A 75 -11.78 1.30 18.24
N ALA A 76 -11.88 2.39 18.98
CA ALA A 76 -13.08 2.71 19.77
C ALA A 76 -14.25 3.21 18.89
N GLU A 77 -13.97 3.86 17.77
CA GLU A 77 -14.97 4.56 16.95
C GLU A 77 -15.20 3.93 15.57
N ALA A 78 -14.17 3.26 15.02
CA ALA A 78 -14.28 2.65 13.69
C ALA A 78 -15.24 1.46 13.67
N PRO A 79 -15.95 1.23 12.54
CA PRO A 79 -16.75 0.02 12.35
C PRO A 79 -15.91 -1.24 12.58
N TRP A 80 -16.50 -2.26 13.21
CA TRP A 80 -15.82 -3.50 13.61
C TRP A 80 -14.93 -4.15 12.51
N PRO A 81 -15.31 -4.21 11.22
CA PRO A 81 -14.47 -4.85 10.19
C PRO A 81 -13.34 -3.96 9.69
N SER A 82 -13.22 -2.71 10.17
CA SER A 82 -12.22 -1.77 9.66
C SER A 82 -10.81 -2.20 10.03
N ARG A 83 -9.94 -2.24 9.03
CA ARG A 83 -8.50 -2.40 9.23
C ARG A 83 -7.87 -1.09 9.69
N VAL A 84 -6.86 -1.19 10.57
CA VAL A 84 -6.06 -0.04 11.03
C VAL A 84 -4.64 -0.21 10.51
N ILE A 85 -4.24 0.69 9.62
CA ILE A 85 -2.91 0.76 9.03
C ILE A 85 -2.20 1.97 9.63
N VAL A 86 -0.93 1.82 9.98
CA VAL A 86 -0.10 2.92 10.47
C VAL A 86 1.02 3.15 9.47
N GLU A 87 1.15 4.38 8.98
CA GLU A 87 2.31 4.84 8.24
C GLU A 87 3.39 5.21 9.27
N ALA A 88 4.55 4.59 9.15
CA ALA A 88 5.68 4.76 10.04
C ALA A 88 6.89 5.27 9.25
N GLU A 89 7.50 6.34 9.74
CA GLU A 89 8.70 6.96 9.17
C GLU A 89 9.97 6.53 9.94
N THR A 90 9.80 5.88 11.09
CA THR A 90 10.89 5.39 11.94
C THR A 90 10.68 3.94 12.38
N ALA A 91 11.77 3.26 12.68
CA ALA A 91 11.71 1.89 13.21
C ALA A 91 10.98 1.82 14.56
N GLU A 92 11.09 2.85 15.38
CA GLU A 92 10.40 3.00 16.67
C GLU A 92 8.89 3.07 16.46
N GLU A 93 8.41 3.88 15.52
CA GLU A 93 6.99 3.97 15.16
C GLU A 93 6.46 2.65 14.62
N ALA A 94 7.23 1.99 13.75
CA ALA A 94 6.86 0.68 13.20
C ALA A 94 6.69 -0.38 14.31
N ARG A 95 7.63 -0.45 15.26
CA ARG A 95 7.51 -1.35 16.43
C ARG A 95 6.32 -0.96 17.30
N ALA A 96 6.13 0.33 17.60
CA ALA A 96 5.00 0.81 18.36
C ALA A 96 3.65 0.44 17.71
N ALA A 97 3.56 0.56 16.37
CA ALA A 97 2.38 0.17 15.62
C ALA A 97 2.11 -1.35 15.71
N VAL A 98 3.16 -2.16 15.56
CA VAL A 98 3.06 -3.61 15.77
C VAL A 98 2.61 -3.91 17.19
N ALA A 99 3.24 -3.36 18.20
CA ALA A 99 2.91 -3.62 19.62
C ALA A 99 1.49 -3.17 19.98
N ALA A 100 1.03 -2.05 19.43
CA ALA A 100 -0.32 -1.52 19.68
C ALA A 100 -1.44 -2.24 18.87
N GLY A 101 -1.09 -3.22 18.04
CA GLY A 101 -2.07 -4.06 17.34
C GLY A 101 -2.56 -3.51 16.00
N ALA A 102 -1.74 -2.76 15.27
CA ALA A 102 -2.04 -2.41 13.88
C ALA A 102 -2.25 -3.67 13.02
N ASP A 103 -3.15 -3.61 12.04
CA ASP A 103 -3.36 -4.69 11.06
C ASP A 103 -2.34 -4.62 9.93
N GLY A 104 -1.85 -3.42 9.63
CA GLY A 104 -0.78 -3.17 8.68
C GLY A 104 0.14 -2.06 9.16
N VAL A 105 1.41 -2.14 8.76
CA VAL A 105 2.40 -1.07 8.94
C VAL A 105 2.96 -0.73 7.57
N LEU A 106 2.74 0.50 7.15
CA LEU A 106 3.31 1.06 5.94
C LEU A 106 4.63 1.72 6.33
N LEU A 107 5.72 1.17 5.83
CA LEU A 107 7.10 1.60 6.05
C LEU A 107 7.45 2.61 4.95
N ASP A 108 7.35 3.90 5.28
CA ASP A 108 7.50 4.98 4.30
C ASP A 108 8.96 5.41 4.20
N GLU A 109 9.47 5.47 2.98
CA GLU A 109 10.83 5.89 2.62
C GLU A 109 11.99 5.09 3.27
N PHE A 110 11.74 3.92 3.85
CA PHE A 110 12.80 3.03 4.31
C PHE A 110 13.59 2.45 3.14
N THR A 111 14.90 2.37 3.27
CA THR A 111 15.75 1.70 2.30
C THR A 111 15.66 0.16 2.42
N PRO A 112 15.97 -0.62 1.36
CA PRO A 112 16.06 -2.08 1.46
C PRO A 112 17.04 -2.57 2.55
N ALA A 113 18.15 -1.86 2.76
CA ALA A 113 19.15 -2.21 3.77
C ALA A 113 18.57 -2.12 5.21
N GLU A 114 17.77 -1.09 5.49
CA GLU A 114 17.09 -0.93 6.76
C GLU A 114 16.02 -2.01 6.94
N LEU A 115 15.23 -2.29 5.89
CA LEU A 115 14.15 -3.27 5.93
C LEU A 115 14.65 -4.70 6.17
N ILE A 116 15.80 -5.11 5.61
CA ILE A 116 16.41 -6.42 5.86
C ILE A 116 16.60 -6.67 7.36
N GLY A 117 16.98 -5.64 8.12
CA GLY A 117 17.14 -5.74 9.57
C GLY A 117 15.84 -5.62 10.36
N LEU A 118 14.95 -4.75 9.91
CA LEU A 118 13.73 -4.38 10.63
C LEU A 118 12.60 -5.41 10.46
N VAL A 119 12.36 -5.89 9.24
CA VAL A 119 11.24 -6.80 8.92
C VAL A 119 11.23 -8.07 9.77
N PRO A 120 12.34 -8.80 9.97
CA PRO A 120 12.35 -9.97 10.84
C PRO A 120 11.99 -9.65 12.29
N GLN A 121 12.41 -8.48 12.80
CA GLN A 121 12.07 -8.02 14.16
C GLN A 121 10.58 -7.77 14.29
N LEU A 122 9.98 -7.00 13.37
CA LEU A 122 8.53 -6.73 13.34
C LEU A 122 7.71 -8.03 13.24
N ARG A 123 8.17 -9.02 12.45
CA ARG A 123 7.54 -10.34 12.36
C ARG A 123 7.60 -11.10 13.68
N SER A 124 8.74 -11.05 14.38
CA SER A 124 8.89 -11.68 15.69
C SER A 124 7.97 -11.03 16.73
N GLU A 125 7.95 -9.71 16.77
CA GLU A 125 7.10 -8.94 17.69
C GLU A 125 5.60 -9.18 17.39
N ALA A 126 5.20 -9.26 16.13
CA ALA A 126 3.82 -9.57 15.75
C ALA A 126 3.38 -10.97 16.23
N LYS A 127 4.26 -11.97 16.15
CA LYS A 127 3.99 -13.33 16.64
C LYS A 127 3.82 -13.39 18.15
N ALA A 128 4.50 -12.51 18.88
CA ALA A 128 4.43 -12.45 20.34
C ALA A 128 3.15 -11.77 20.87
N ARG A 129 2.33 -11.17 20.00
CA ARG A 129 1.05 -10.56 20.41
C ARG A 129 0.10 -11.59 20.99
N LEU A 130 -0.68 -11.19 21.98
CA LEU A 130 -1.75 -12.01 22.54
C LEU A 130 -2.79 -12.44 21.51
N SER A 131 -3.05 -11.62 20.49
CA SER A 131 -3.98 -11.93 19.41
C SER A 131 -3.43 -12.95 18.41
N GLY A 132 -2.11 -13.10 18.31
CA GLY A 132 -1.45 -13.92 17.29
C GLY A 132 -1.76 -13.52 15.83
N SER A 133 -2.45 -12.40 15.63
CA SER A 133 -2.87 -11.95 14.31
C SER A 133 -1.66 -11.49 13.48
N PRO A 134 -1.54 -11.90 12.23
CA PRO A 134 -0.47 -11.43 11.35
C PRO A 134 -0.61 -9.93 11.10
N VAL A 135 0.51 -9.26 10.90
CA VAL A 135 0.58 -7.87 10.45
C VAL A 135 1.05 -7.84 9.00
N VAL A 136 0.40 -7.03 8.18
CA VAL A 136 0.87 -6.76 6.81
C VAL A 136 1.98 -5.70 6.89
N LEU A 137 3.15 -6.01 6.34
CA LEU A 137 4.25 -5.06 6.21
C LEU A 137 4.29 -4.56 4.76
N GLU A 138 4.03 -3.27 4.62
CA GLU A 138 3.96 -2.59 3.33
C GLU A 138 5.13 -1.61 3.21
N ALA A 139 5.71 -1.48 2.03
CA ALA A 139 6.68 -0.42 1.75
C ALA A 139 6.14 0.55 0.70
N SER A 140 6.41 1.85 0.86
CA SER A 140 6.04 2.91 -0.07
C SER A 140 7.21 3.86 -0.35
N GLY A 141 7.01 4.86 -1.24
CA GLY A 141 8.08 5.78 -1.64
C GLY A 141 9.09 5.18 -2.64
N ILE A 142 8.81 4.02 -3.20
CA ILE A 142 9.75 3.19 -3.98
C ILE A 142 9.77 3.60 -5.45
N GLN A 143 10.97 3.67 -6.03
CA GLN A 143 11.09 3.80 -7.48
C GLN A 143 10.89 2.43 -8.16
N PRO A 144 10.30 2.38 -9.37
CA PRO A 144 10.09 1.13 -10.10
C PRO A 144 11.35 0.28 -10.29
N ALA A 145 12.52 0.92 -10.44
CA ALA A 145 13.80 0.23 -10.62
C ALA A 145 14.26 -0.57 -9.39
N ASP A 146 13.73 -0.25 -8.21
CA ASP A 146 14.18 -0.82 -6.93
C ASP A 146 13.26 -1.95 -6.42
N LEU A 147 12.17 -2.25 -7.12
CA LEU A 147 11.15 -3.22 -6.70
C LEU A 147 11.72 -4.56 -6.24
N ARG A 148 12.67 -5.13 -6.99
CA ARG A 148 13.30 -6.41 -6.65
C ARG A 148 14.10 -6.36 -5.35
N ALA A 149 14.77 -5.24 -5.10
CA ALA A 149 15.53 -5.05 -3.87
C ALA A 149 14.61 -5.00 -2.65
N TYR A 150 13.48 -4.30 -2.77
CA TYR A 150 12.46 -4.27 -1.72
C TYR A 150 11.78 -5.63 -1.54
N ALA A 151 11.47 -6.33 -2.63
CA ALA A 151 10.85 -7.65 -2.56
C ALA A 151 11.70 -8.68 -1.79
N ALA A 152 13.03 -8.53 -1.83
CA ALA A 152 13.96 -9.41 -1.10
C ALA A 152 13.99 -9.17 0.42
N THR A 153 13.34 -8.12 0.93
CA THR A 153 13.39 -7.76 2.36
C THR A 153 12.42 -8.52 3.25
N GLY A 154 11.47 -9.28 2.65
CA GLY A 154 10.46 -10.05 3.38
C GLY A 154 9.19 -9.26 3.73
N ILE A 155 8.95 -8.12 3.11
CA ILE A 155 7.66 -7.39 3.17
C ILE A 155 6.57 -8.15 2.42
N ASP A 156 5.30 -7.79 2.63
CA ASP A 156 4.15 -8.43 1.97
C ASP A 156 3.64 -7.62 0.78
N LEU A 157 3.79 -6.30 0.84
CA LEU A 157 3.13 -5.38 -0.07
C LEU A 157 4.03 -4.22 -0.43
N ILE A 158 4.00 -3.82 -1.68
CA ILE A 158 4.56 -2.56 -2.17
C ILE A 158 3.42 -1.72 -2.73
N SER A 159 3.24 -0.50 -2.22
CA SER A 159 2.28 0.44 -2.79
C SER A 159 2.96 1.52 -3.62
N THR A 160 2.40 1.78 -4.80
CA THR A 160 2.91 2.81 -5.70
C THR A 160 1.81 3.47 -6.50
N SER A 161 1.96 4.76 -6.76
CA SER A 161 1.10 5.49 -7.70
C SER A 161 1.62 5.47 -9.14
N ALA A 162 2.78 4.88 -9.39
CA ALA A 162 3.43 4.94 -10.70
C ALA A 162 2.51 4.51 -11.87
N PRO A 163 1.73 3.42 -11.78
CA PRO A 163 0.83 3.04 -12.86
C PRO A 163 -0.20 4.11 -13.22
N MET A 164 -0.73 4.84 -12.23
CA MET A 164 -1.73 5.89 -12.46
C MET A 164 -1.09 7.21 -12.91
N THR A 165 0.09 7.54 -12.38
CA THR A 165 0.70 8.88 -12.58
C THR A 165 1.74 8.94 -13.69
N ARG A 166 2.24 7.79 -14.16
CA ARG A 166 3.35 7.72 -15.12
C ARG A 166 3.08 6.83 -16.34
N SER A 167 1.91 6.18 -16.43
CA SER A 167 1.59 5.32 -17.57
C SER A 167 1.47 6.14 -18.87
N SER A 168 1.95 5.56 -19.96
CA SER A 168 1.83 6.17 -21.27
C SER A 168 0.38 6.18 -21.77
N TRP A 169 -0.01 7.25 -22.39
CA TRP A 169 -1.30 7.37 -23.07
C TRP A 169 -1.36 6.42 -24.26
N LEU A 170 -2.53 5.81 -24.47
CA LEU A 170 -2.82 5.07 -25.68
C LEU A 170 -3.48 6.03 -26.67
N ASP A 171 -2.88 6.18 -27.85
CA ASP A 171 -3.44 7.02 -28.90
C ASP A 171 -4.64 6.30 -29.55
N LEU A 172 -5.82 6.78 -29.21
CA LEU A 172 -7.11 6.26 -29.71
C LEU A 172 -7.87 7.35 -30.44
N SER A 173 -8.35 7.02 -31.64
CA SER A 173 -9.27 7.88 -32.37
C SER A 173 -10.55 7.12 -32.76
N MET A 174 -11.66 7.79 -32.68
CA MET A 174 -12.96 7.26 -33.14
C MET A 174 -13.39 7.99 -34.40
N ARG A 175 -13.73 7.23 -35.43
CA ARG A 175 -14.23 7.79 -36.70
C ARG A 175 -15.62 7.24 -36.97
N PHE A 176 -16.53 8.13 -37.32
CA PHE A 176 -17.85 7.75 -37.81
C PHE A 176 -17.82 7.60 -39.33
N THR A 177 -18.24 6.47 -39.83
CA THR A 177 -18.53 6.30 -41.27
C THR A 177 -20.03 6.47 -41.44
N PRO A 178 -20.50 7.44 -42.24
CA PRO A 178 -21.91 7.56 -42.55
C PRO A 178 -22.42 6.25 -43.13
N ALA A 179 -23.58 5.77 -42.68
CA ALA A 179 -24.25 4.67 -43.34
C ALA A 179 -24.48 5.07 -44.80
N GLY A 180 -24.05 4.24 -45.72
CA GLY A 180 -24.19 4.50 -47.17
C GLY A 180 -25.64 4.86 -47.50
N ARG A 181 -25.80 5.95 -48.30
CA ARG A 181 -27.07 6.29 -48.89
C ARG A 181 -27.35 5.30 -50.00
#